data_53c95d9014c6223d928110c6f2f73f29
#
_entry.id   53c95d9014c6223d928110c6f2f73f29
#
_cell.length_a   1.000
_cell.length_b   1.000
_cell.length_c   1.000
_cell.angle_alpha   90.00
_cell.angle_beta   90.00
_cell.angle_gamma   90.00
#
_symmetry.space_group_name_H-M   'P 1'
#
loop_
_entity.id
_entity.type
_entity.pdbx_description
1 polymer ?
#
loop_
_entity_poly.entity_id
_entity_poly.type
_entity_poly.pdbx_seq_one_letter_code
_entity_poly.pdbx_strand_id
1 'polypeptide(L)'
;MSSKRTADQEALVAEARSFARDTLIPLTGSADEGALASAGYRAMWDACAAARYTGLPLSTSAGGRGLSLTDCMRVFESMAAAGADPGFLFSLGVHQFAVAVSVASIGSEDQRAQWLRQMAEGSCIGALAVSEPDAGSDTYAMKTRAEESADGFAISGEKIWISNAPVADLFVVLARTGDAPGMFGISSFLVPSTTKGLTIERGPAKAGLRNAPWGSVRLDRALVPKSNLLGGLGGGGAVFQSSMRWERCGLFAIALGAMRKSFGDCLAHVRHRTQFGKPLVDNDVVARSIALMKTRLEAARLLLYDAAAAIDDGEPDDAAVCLAKAYVGESAVANGLAAQELFGAAGVLEQSSATIFLNDMLPFRVLSGATDVQYKIATRLMLRAHP
;
A
#
# COMPACT_ATOMS: atom_id res chain seq x y z
N MET A 1 -3.86 -25.24 -2.87
CA MET A 1 -4.41 -25.61 -4.21
C MET A 1 -4.55 -24.34 -5.02
N SER A 2 -3.91 -24.20 -6.18
CA SER A 2 -4.17 -23.09 -7.10
C SER A 2 -5.59 -23.26 -7.65
N SER A 3 -6.59 -22.64 -7.02
CA SER A 3 -7.94 -22.63 -7.58
C SER A 3 -7.87 -21.94 -8.94
N LYS A 4 -8.38 -22.59 -9.98
CA LYS A 4 -8.56 -21.95 -11.29
C LYS A 4 -9.41 -20.70 -11.06
N ARG A 5 -9.02 -19.58 -11.69
CA ARG A 5 -9.81 -18.34 -11.67
C ARG A 5 -11.19 -18.63 -12.24
N THR A 6 -12.21 -17.98 -11.68
CA THR A 6 -13.53 -17.94 -12.30
C THR A 6 -13.49 -17.10 -13.58
N ALA A 7 -14.48 -17.27 -14.47
CA ALA A 7 -14.59 -16.45 -15.67
C ALA A 7 -14.67 -14.93 -15.35
N ASP A 8 -15.37 -14.56 -14.27
CA ASP A 8 -15.47 -13.17 -13.81
C ASP A 8 -14.13 -12.63 -13.33
N GLN A 9 -13.33 -13.44 -12.64
CA GLN A 9 -11.99 -13.07 -12.20
C GLN A 9 -11.01 -12.94 -13.37
N GLU A 10 -11.15 -13.75 -14.40
CA GLU A 10 -10.36 -13.62 -15.63
C GLU A 10 -10.70 -12.33 -16.38
N ALA A 11 -12.01 -12.01 -16.47
CA ALA A 11 -12.48 -10.76 -17.07
C ALA A 11 -11.97 -9.54 -16.30
N LEU A 12 -12.05 -9.55 -14.96
CA LEU A 12 -11.54 -8.48 -14.09
C LEU A 12 -10.03 -8.24 -14.28
N VAL A 13 -9.25 -9.32 -14.35
CA VAL A 13 -7.79 -9.26 -14.60
C VAL A 13 -7.49 -8.69 -15.99
N ALA A 14 -8.26 -9.08 -17.01
CA ALA A 14 -8.09 -8.59 -18.38
C ALA A 14 -8.43 -7.10 -18.47
N GLU A 15 -9.55 -6.67 -17.87
CA GLU A 15 -9.96 -5.27 -17.78
C GLU A 15 -8.87 -4.42 -17.13
N ALA A 16 -8.40 -4.82 -15.93
CA ALA A 16 -7.36 -4.09 -15.20
C ALA A 16 -6.05 -3.97 -16.00
N ARG A 17 -5.66 -5.05 -16.69
CA ARG A 17 -4.46 -5.06 -17.54
C ARG A 17 -4.60 -4.10 -18.74
N SER A 18 -5.74 -4.12 -19.42
CA SER A 18 -6.00 -3.21 -20.56
C SER A 18 -6.02 -1.77 -20.06
N PHE A 19 -6.74 -1.46 -18.98
CA PHE A 19 -6.79 -0.13 -18.40
C PHE A 19 -5.38 0.40 -18.03
N ALA A 20 -4.55 -0.43 -17.41
CA ALA A 20 -3.19 -0.05 -17.08
C ALA A 20 -2.38 0.29 -18.33
N ARG A 21 -2.41 -0.58 -19.35
CA ARG A 21 -1.64 -0.42 -20.58
C ARG A 21 -2.14 0.73 -21.45
N ASP A 22 -3.45 0.86 -21.60
CA ASP A 22 -4.06 1.74 -22.59
C ASP A 22 -4.34 3.14 -21.99
N THR A 23 -4.35 3.27 -20.66
CA THR A 23 -4.68 4.53 -19.96
C THR A 23 -3.59 4.98 -18.99
N LEU A 24 -3.20 4.15 -17.98
CA LEU A 24 -2.30 4.61 -16.93
C LEU A 24 -0.87 4.82 -17.40
N ILE A 25 -0.30 3.88 -18.16
CA ILE A 25 1.09 3.96 -18.64
C ILE A 25 1.31 5.21 -19.51
N PRO A 26 0.44 5.56 -20.48
CA PRO A 26 0.57 6.79 -21.24
C PRO A 26 0.50 8.08 -20.41
N LEU A 27 -0.17 8.05 -19.26
CA LEU A 27 -0.30 9.19 -18.34
C LEU A 27 0.86 9.30 -17.34
N THR A 28 1.70 8.27 -17.23
CA THR A 28 2.87 8.32 -16.36
C THR A 28 3.88 9.31 -16.95
N GLY A 29 3.97 10.50 -16.38
CA GLY A 29 4.95 11.50 -16.78
C GLY A 29 6.38 11.04 -16.50
N SER A 30 7.38 11.74 -17.05
CA SER A 30 8.77 11.47 -16.76
C SER A 30 9.02 11.62 -15.23
N ALA A 31 9.59 10.61 -14.62
CA ALA A 31 9.89 10.57 -13.18
C ALA A 31 10.87 11.67 -12.71
N ASP A 32 11.43 12.46 -13.61
CA ASP A 32 12.39 13.52 -13.32
C ASP A 32 11.81 14.73 -12.60
N GLU A 33 10.51 14.87 -12.63
CA GLU A 33 9.89 16.00 -11.94
C GLU A 33 9.45 15.62 -10.56
N GLY A 34 10.11 15.12 -9.64
CA GLY A 34 9.78 15.02 -8.20
C GLY A 34 8.41 15.60 -7.77
N ALA A 35 7.49 15.62 -8.68
CA ALA A 35 6.25 16.34 -8.74
C ALA A 35 5.16 15.50 -8.11
N LEU A 36 5.19 15.54 -6.81
CA LEU A 36 4.02 15.38 -5.96
C LEU A 36 2.90 16.28 -6.49
N ALA A 37 1.82 15.71 -6.98
CA ALA A 37 0.75 16.39 -7.71
C ALA A 37 1.20 16.92 -9.08
N SER A 38 2.05 16.19 -9.81
CA SER A 38 2.25 16.44 -11.24
C SER A 38 0.92 16.34 -11.96
N ALA A 39 0.81 17.04 -13.09
CA ALA A 39 -0.35 16.89 -13.97
C ALA A 39 -0.60 15.41 -14.31
N GLY A 40 0.47 14.59 -14.43
CA GLY A 40 0.39 13.15 -14.64
C GLY A 40 -0.25 12.38 -13.50
N TYR A 41 0.13 12.66 -12.22
CA TYR A 41 -0.51 12.02 -11.06
C TYR A 41 -2.02 12.30 -11.04
N ARG A 42 -2.41 13.57 -11.19
CA ARG A 42 -3.82 13.95 -11.20
C ARG A 42 -4.59 13.31 -12.36
N ALA A 43 -4.01 13.28 -13.54
CA ALA A 43 -4.62 12.64 -14.72
C ALA A 43 -4.82 11.13 -14.49
N MET A 44 -3.84 10.43 -13.92
CA MET A 44 -3.97 9.01 -13.55
C MET A 44 -5.05 8.80 -12.50
N TRP A 45 -5.13 9.69 -11.48
CA TRP A 45 -6.15 9.63 -10.45
C TRP A 45 -7.55 9.82 -11.02
N ASP A 46 -7.76 10.86 -11.84
CA ASP A 46 -9.05 11.15 -12.47
C ASP A 46 -9.48 10.03 -13.44
N ALA A 47 -8.54 9.42 -14.16
CA ALA A 47 -8.82 8.25 -14.99
C ALA A 47 -9.26 7.04 -14.14
N CYS A 48 -8.60 6.79 -13.01
CA CYS A 48 -9.01 5.74 -12.06
C CYS A 48 -10.39 6.02 -11.47
N ALA A 49 -10.70 7.26 -11.13
CA ALA A 49 -12.00 7.68 -10.63
C ALA A 49 -13.11 7.44 -11.66
N ALA A 50 -12.91 7.91 -12.89
CA ALA A 50 -13.85 7.71 -14.02
C ALA A 50 -14.11 6.21 -14.31
N ALA A 51 -13.09 5.37 -14.20
CA ALA A 51 -13.18 3.92 -14.37
C ALA A 51 -13.55 3.16 -13.09
N ARG A 52 -13.88 3.87 -12.00
CA ARG A 52 -14.29 3.32 -10.69
C ARG A 52 -13.23 2.41 -10.03
N TYR A 53 -11.96 2.72 -10.24
CA TYR A 53 -10.84 2.05 -9.57
C TYR A 53 -10.47 2.67 -8.22
N THR A 54 -11.04 3.82 -7.83
CA THR A 54 -10.81 4.48 -6.54
C THR A 54 -11.61 3.84 -5.38
N GLY A 55 -12.66 3.08 -5.68
CA GLY A 55 -13.54 2.46 -4.68
C GLY A 55 -13.73 0.96 -4.87
N LEU A 56 -12.68 0.20 -5.23
CA LEU A 56 -12.80 -1.23 -5.49
C LEU A 56 -13.46 -2.02 -4.33
N PRO A 57 -13.03 -1.88 -3.06
CA PRO A 57 -13.61 -2.66 -1.95
C PRO A 57 -14.93 -2.07 -1.42
N LEU A 58 -15.25 -0.82 -1.76
CA LEU A 58 -16.44 -0.16 -1.24
C LEU A 58 -17.71 -0.73 -1.89
N SER A 59 -18.81 -0.76 -1.12
CA SER A 59 -20.08 -1.26 -1.60
C SER A 59 -20.58 -0.51 -2.84
N THR A 60 -21.38 -1.17 -3.65
CA THR A 60 -22.01 -0.56 -4.83
C THR A 60 -22.98 0.58 -4.44
N SER A 61 -23.61 0.50 -3.27
CA SER A 61 -24.46 1.56 -2.72
C SER A 61 -23.66 2.83 -2.37
N ALA A 62 -22.37 2.70 -2.03
CA ALA A 62 -21.47 3.82 -1.84
C ALA A 62 -20.76 4.28 -3.14
N GLY A 63 -21.09 3.70 -4.30
CA GLY A 63 -20.47 4.00 -5.58
C GLY A 63 -19.24 3.16 -5.91
N GLY A 64 -18.82 2.26 -5.01
CA GLY A 64 -17.71 1.34 -5.22
C GLY A 64 -18.03 0.15 -6.11
N ARG A 65 -17.11 -0.83 -6.19
CA ARG A 65 -17.27 -2.05 -6.99
C ARG A 65 -17.63 -3.29 -6.15
N GLY A 66 -17.55 -3.20 -4.82
CA GLY A 66 -17.91 -4.29 -3.88
C GLY A 66 -16.99 -5.51 -3.99
N LEU A 67 -15.73 -5.31 -4.39
CA LEU A 67 -14.79 -6.41 -4.59
C LEU A 67 -14.24 -6.91 -3.24
N SER A 68 -14.00 -8.21 -3.16
CA SER A 68 -13.25 -8.83 -2.07
C SER A 68 -11.79 -8.35 -2.05
N LEU A 69 -11.07 -8.56 -0.95
CA LEU A 69 -9.65 -8.23 -0.86
C LEU A 69 -8.84 -8.96 -1.93
N THR A 70 -9.07 -10.26 -2.11
CA THR A 70 -8.37 -11.07 -3.12
C THR A 70 -8.64 -10.58 -4.54
N ASP A 71 -9.84 -10.08 -4.86
CA ASP A 71 -10.14 -9.52 -6.18
C ASP A 71 -9.53 -8.14 -6.37
N CYS A 72 -9.52 -7.27 -5.33
CA CYS A 72 -8.74 -6.03 -5.33
C CYS A 72 -7.25 -6.31 -5.59
N MET A 73 -6.68 -7.30 -4.93
CA MET A 73 -5.28 -7.71 -5.15
C MET A 73 -5.03 -8.15 -6.59
N ARG A 74 -5.95 -8.91 -7.21
CA ARG A 74 -5.85 -9.30 -8.63
C ARG A 74 -5.79 -8.08 -9.55
N VAL A 75 -6.59 -7.04 -9.26
CA VAL A 75 -6.57 -5.78 -10.01
C VAL A 75 -5.19 -5.12 -9.90
N PHE A 76 -4.71 -4.89 -8.68
CA PHE A 76 -3.42 -4.23 -8.44
C PHE A 76 -2.22 -5.03 -8.99
N GLU A 77 -2.18 -6.35 -8.76
CA GLU A 77 -1.16 -7.24 -9.34
C GLU A 77 -1.17 -7.16 -10.87
N SER A 78 -2.36 -7.14 -11.49
CA SER A 78 -2.48 -7.12 -12.96
C SER A 78 -2.06 -5.79 -13.56
N MET A 79 -2.40 -4.67 -12.92
CA MET A 79 -1.97 -3.34 -13.33
C MET A 79 -0.44 -3.18 -13.24
N ALA A 80 0.16 -3.58 -12.10
CA ALA A 80 1.60 -3.53 -11.92
C ALA A 80 2.34 -4.48 -12.89
N ALA A 81 1.81 -5.68 -13.15
CA ALA A 81 2.38 -6.62 -14.11
C ALA A 81 2.29 -6.12 -15.57
N ALA A 82 1.32 -5.26 -15.88
CA ALA A 82 1.24 -4.58 -17.17
C ALA A 82 2.25 -3.43 -17.30
N GLY A 83 2.83 -2.96 -16.20
CA GLY A 83 3.82 -1.88 -16.17
C GLY A 83 3.28 -0.53 -15.66
N ALA A 84 2.08 -0.50 -15.07
CA ALA A 84 1.61 0.69 -14.36
C ALA A 84 2.58 1.04 -13.22
N ASP A 85 2.76 2.32 -12.97
CA ASP A 85 3.71 2.85 -11.98
C ASP A 85 3.40 2.35 -10.55
N PRO A 86 4.35 1.63 -9.88
CA PRO A 86 4.11 1.09 -8.55
C PRO A 86 3.87 2.18 -7.49
N GLY A 87 4.46 3.37 -7.64
CA GLY A 87 4.27 4.49 -6.71
C GLY A 87 2.85 5.05 -6.79
N PHE A 88 2.32 5.23 -8.00
CA PHE A 88 0.93 5.65 -8.20
C PHE A 88 -0.05 4.58 -7.66
N LEU A 89 0.16 3.32 -8.00
CA LEU A 89 -0.67 2.22 -7.48
C LEU A 89 -0.61 2.14 -5.96
N PHE A 90 0.56 2.39 -5.35
CA PHE A 90 0.70 2.46 -3.89
C PHE A 90 -0.16 3.57 -3.30
N SER A 91 -0.15 4.78 -3.87
CA SER A 91 -1.00 5.89 -3.46
C SER A 91 -2.50 5.54 -3.55
N LEU A 92 -2.93 4.95 -4.67
CA LEU A 92 -4.30 4.49 -4.88
C LEU A 92 -4.69 3.40 -3.88
N GLY A 93 -3.76 2.50 -3.55
CA GLY A 93 -3.98 1.43 -2.57
C GLY A 93 -4.07 1.94 -1.14
N VAL A 94 -3.22 2.90 -0.73
CA VAL A 94 -3.31 3.53 0.61
C VAL A 94 -4.66 4.18 0.83
N HIS A 95 -5.15 4.93 -0.15
CA HIS A 95 -6.49 5.51 -0.10
C HIS A 95 -7.57 4.46 0.18
N GLN A 96 -7.53 3.32 -0.50
CA GLN A 96 -8.56 2.29 -0.40
C GLN A 96 -8.36 1.40 0.83
N PHE A 97 -7.18 0.77 0.95
CA PHE A 97 -6.94 -0.29 1.92
C PHE A 97 -6.64 0.22 3.33
N ALA A 98 -6.05 1.41 3.45
CA ALA A 98 -5.77 2.00 4.75
C ALA A 98 -6.92 2.88 5.26
N VAL A 99 -7.59 3.62 4.39
CA VAL A 99 -8.55 4.66 4.81
C VAL A 99 -9.99 4.29 4.49
N ALA A 100 -10.32 4.07 3.22
CA ALA A 100 -11.71 3.84 2.81
C ALA A 100 -12.32 2.59 3.48
N VAL A 101 -11.54 1.49 3.56
CA VAL A 101 -11.96 0.26 4.27
C VAL A 101 -12.14 0.51 5.76
N SER A 102 -11.29 1.32 6.41
CA SER A 102 -11.44 1.65 7.82
C SER A 102 -12.72 2.44 8.10
N VAL A 103 -13.04 3.43 7.25
CA VAL A 103 -14.30 4.18 7.34
C VAL A 103 -15.49 3.26 7.06
N ALA A 104 -15.41 2.38 6.07
CA ALA A 104 -16.48 1.46 5.71
C ALA A 104 -16.79 0.45 6.82
N SER A 105 -15.76 -0.11 7.47
CA SER A 105 -15.92 -1.18 8.46
C SER A 105 -16.24 -0.66 9.87
N ILE A 106 -15.70 0.50 10.26
CA ILE A 106 -15.72 0.97 11.65
C ILE A 106 -16.47 2.30 11.81
N GLY A 107 -16.63 3.06 10.73
CA GLY A 107 -17.33 4.34 10.76
C GLY A 107 -18.79 4.23 11.18
N SER A 108 -19.32 5.28 11.82
CA SER A 108 -20.76 5.42 12.06
C SER A 108 -21.54 5.56 10.74
N GLU A 109 -22.85 5.43 10.78
CA GLU A 109 -23.70 5.64 9.59
C GLU A 109 -23.47 7.04 8.97
N ASP A 110 -23.40 8.08 9.81
CA ASP A 110 -23.15 9.44 9.36
C ASP A 110 -21.76 9.58 8.71
N GLN A 111 -20.73 8.99 9.33
CA GLN A 111 -19.37 9.01 8.78
C GLN A 111 -19.31 8.28 7.44
N ARG A 112 -19.94 7.11 7.32
CA ARG A 112 -20.02 6.37 6.06
C ARG A 112 -20.78 7.15 4.99
N ALA A 113 -21.94 7.74 5.34
CA ALA A 113 -22.74 8.56 4.44
C ALA A 113 -21.98 9.80 3.94
N GLN A 114 -21.20 10.43 4.82
CA GLN A 114 -20.42 11.62 4.51
C GLN A 114 -19.24 11.32 3.58
N TRP A 115 -18.50 10.24 3.79
CA TRP A 115 -17.17 10.08 3.18
C TRP A 115 -17.10 9.00 2.08
N LEU A 116 -17.83 7.86 2.20
CA LEU A 116 -17.56 6.72 1.32
C LEU A 116 -17.86 7.01 -0.15
N ARG A 117 -18.95 7.75 -0.44
CA ARG A 117 -19.26 8.10 -1.83
C ARG A 117 -18.17 8.96 -2.45
N GLN A 118 -17.71 9.99 -1.75
CA GLN A 118 -16.67 10.88 -2.23
C GLN A 118 -15.35 10.12 -2.45
N MET A 119 -15.04 9.17 -1.56
CA MET A 119 -13.88 8.29 -1.70
C MET A 119 -14.00 7.37 -2.92
N ALA A 120 -15.17 6.74 -3.11
CA ALA A 120 -15.43 5.86 -4.25
C ALA A 120 -15.38 6.59 -5.59
N GLU A 121 -15.87 7.82 -5.64
CA GLU A 121 -15.85 8.69 -6.82
C GLU A 121 -14.49 9.39 -7.03
N GLY A 122 -13.54 9.23 -6.11
CA GLY A 122 -12.19 9.80 -6.19
C GLY A 122 -12.11 11.30 -5.92
N SER A 123 -13.21 11.94 -5.49
CA SER A 123 -13.23 13.36 -5.13
C SER A 123 -12.68 13.63 -3.72
N CYS A 124 -12.49 12.59 -2.89
CA CYS A 124 -11.87 12.66 -1.58
C CYS A 124 -10.73 11.64 -1.50
N ILE A 125 -9.50 12.09 -1.41
CA ILE A 125 -8.30 11.25 -1.25
C ILE A 125 -8.02 11.05 0.24
N GLY A 126 -7.86 9.78 0.66
CA GLY A 126 -7.56 9.43 2.04
C GLY A 126 -6.06 9.24 2.30
N ALA A 127 -5.63 9.61 3.52
CA ALA A 127 -4.31 9.34 4.07
C ALA A 127 -4.41 8.81 5.51
N LEU A 128 -3.54 7.87 5.88
CA LEU A 128 -3.45 7.31 7.23
C LEU A 128 -2.23 7.89 7.95
N ALA A 129 -2.46 8.64 9.05
CA ALA A 129 -1.45 9.37 9.79
C ALA A 129 -1.16 8.71 11.14
N VAL A 130 -0.11 7.86 11.18
CA VAL A 130 0.27 7.05 12.36
C VAL A 130 1.65 7.41 12.87
N SER A 131 2.68 7.25 12.03
CA SER A 131 4.09 7.37 12.41
C SER A 131 4.48 8.78 12.86
N GLU A 132 5.37 8.85 13.83
CA GLU A 132 5.94 10.09 14.37
C GLU A 132 7.47 10.07 14.31
N PRO A 133 8.17 11.20 14.48
CA PRO A 133 9.62 11.24 14.48
C PRO A 133 10.26 10.20 15.41
N ASP A 134 9.70 10.00 16.60
CA ASP A 134 10.21 9.08 17.62
C ASP A 134 9.40 7.77 17.76
N ALA A 135 8.34 7.59 16.97
CA ALA A 135 7.43 6.43 17.06
C ALA A 135 7.06 5.89 15.67
N GLY A 136 7.93 5.02 15.14
CA GLY A 136 7.70 4.30 13.88
C GLY A 136 7.26 2.85 14.14
N SER A 137 8.21 1.93 14.31
CA SER A 137 7.93 0.52 14.63
C SER A 137 7.22 0.32 15.96
N ASP A 138 7.52 1.16 16.94
CA ASP A 138 6.78 1.26 18.21
C ASP A 138 5.71 2.34 18.09
N THR A 139 4.63 2.01 17.38
CA THR A 139 3.50 2.92 17.19
C THR A 139 2.81 3.32 18.49
N TYR A 140 2.94 2.50 19.55
CA TYR A 140 2.31 2.79 20.85
C TYR A 140 3.08 3.83 21.66
N ALA A 141 4.31 4.15 21.29
CA ALA A 141 5.10 5.23 21.88
C ALA A 141 4.74 6.62 21.32
N MET A 142 3.68 6.72 20.47
CA MET A 142 3.26 7.99 19.89
C MET A 142 2.98 9.06 20.95
N LYS A 143 3.35 10.30 20.63
CA LYS A 143 3.22 11.47 21.48
C LYS A 143 2.09 12.41 21.08
N THR A 144 1.58 12.30 19.84
CA THR A 144 0.39 13.07 19.39
C THR A 144 -0.74 12.84 20.37
N ARG A 145 -1.30 13.90 20.91
CA ARG A 145 -2.39 13.88 21.89
C ARG A 145 -3.64 14.52 21.32
N ALA A 146 -4.79 13.99 21.73
CA ALA A 146 -6.09 14.58 21.49
C ALA A 146 -6.73 14.84 22.86
N GLU A 147 -6.84 16.12 23.23
CA GLU A 147 -7.42 16.57 24.48
C GLU A 147 -8.90 16.91 24.26
N GLU A 148 -9.76 16.40 25.15
CA GLU A 148 -11.18 16.70 25.08
C GLU A 148 -11.43 18.20 25.33
N SER A 149 -12.31 18.80 24.53
CA SER A 149 -12.73 20.19 24.61
C SER A 149 -14.27 20.28 24.57
N ALA A 150 -14.83 21.46 24.79
CA ALA A 150 -16.27 21.65 24.75
C ALA A 150 -16.91 21.23 23.42
N ASP A 151 -16.21 21.50 22.30
CA ASP A 151 -16.71 21.30 20.95
C ASP A 151 -16.16 20.00 20.26
N GLY A 152 -15.36 19.19 20.97
CA GLY A 152 -14.76 17.98 20.41
C GLY A 152 -13.40 17.65 21.00
N PHE A 153 -12.38 17.53 20.16
CA PHE A 153 -11.00 17.23 20.54
C PHE A 153 -10.03 18.24 19.93
N ALA A 154 -9.07 18.70 20.72
CA ALA A 154 -7.94 19.50 20.26
C ALA A 154 -6.74 18.56 20.06
N ILE A 155 -6.35 18.32 18.81
CA ILE A 155 -5.26 17.39 18.49
C ILE A 155 -3.96 18.17 18.30
N SER A 156 -2.90 17.74 18.99
CA SER A 156 -1.55 18.33 18.89
C SER A 156 -0.49 17.26 18.69
N GLY A 157 0.43 17.46 17.75
CA GLY A 157 1.53 16.56 17.45
C GLY A 157 2.01 16.65 16.01
N GLU A 158 2.91 15.75 15.65
CA GLU A 158 3.48 15.68 14.31
C GLU A 158 3.48 14.24 13.82
N LYS A 159 3.02 14.04 12.58
CA LYS A 159 3.03 12.77 11.87
C LYS A 159 3.96 12.86 10.68
N ILE A 160 4.82 11.84 10.48
CA ILE A 160 5.79 11.79 9.39
C ILE A 160 5.61 10.54 8.53
N TRP A 161 6.21 10.54 7.34
CA TRP A 161 6.13 9.45 6.38
C TRP A 161 4.70 9.15 5.92
N ILE A 162 3.82 10.17 5.90
CA ILE A 162 2.42 9.99 5.59
C ILE A 162 2.21 9.97 4.08
N SER A 163 1.92 8.79 3.57
CA SER A 163 1.55 8.60 2.17
C SER A 163 0.26 9.35 1.85
N ASN A 164 0.17 9.93 0.67
CA ASN A 164 -0.89 10.80 0.18
C ASN A 164 -0.99 12.16 0.89
N ALA A 165 -0.25 12.47 1.95
CA ALA A 165 -0.43 13.70 2.72
C ALA A 165 -0.55 14.97 1.85
N PRO A 166 0.31 15.22 0.84
CA PRO A 166 0.23 16.44 0.03
C PRO A 166 -0.99 16.55 -0.90
N VAL A 167 -1.73 15.46 -1.08
CA VAL A 167 -2.90 15.38 -1.98
C VAL A 167 -4.17 14.94 -1.26
N ALA A 168 -4.08 14.65 0.04
CA ALA A 168 -5.19 14.14 0.83
C ALA A 168 -6.22 15.21 1.17
N ASP A 169 -7.49 14.82 1.08
CA ASP A 169 -8.63 15.61 1.55
C ASP A 169 -9.05 15.19 2.95
N LEU A 170 -8.81 13.93 3.33
CA LEU A 170 -9.17 13.35 4.61
C LEU A 170 -8.02 12.54 5.20
N PHE A 171 -7.71 12.78 6.47
CA PHE A 171 -6.75 12.01 7.25
C PHE A 171 -7.46 11.15 8.29
N VAL A 172 -7.06 9.87 8.40
CA VAL A 172 -7.29 9.08 9.62
C VAL A 172 -6.07 9.29 10.51
N VAL A 173 -6.24 10.07 11.58
CA VAL A 173 -5.15 10.42 12.51
C VAL A 173 -5.29 9.59 13.77
N LEU A 174 -4.23 8.87 14.16
CA LEU A 174 -4.14 8.21 15.45
C LEU A 174 -3.52 9.17 16.47
N ALA A 175 -4.18 9.34 17.62
CA ALA A 175 -3.70 10.17 18.70
C ALA A 175 -4.03 9.56 20.07
N ARG A 176 -3.20 9.86 21.06
CA ARG A 176 -3.40 9.44 22.42
C ARG A 176 -4.49 10.28 23.09
N THR A 177 -5.50 9.61 23.62
CA THR A 177 -6.63 10.24 24.34
C THR A 177 -6.65 9.90 25.84
N GLY A 178 -5.76 9.01 26.28
CA GLY A 178 -5.65 8.61 27.68
C GLY A 178 -4.29 7.99 27.99
N ASP A 179 -4.06 7.72 29.27
CA ASP A 179 -2.81 7.15 29.76
C ASP A 179 -2.85 5.59 29.85
N ALA A 180 -3.95 4.98 29.39
CA ALA A 180 -4.03 3.53 29.29
C ALA A 180 -2.88 2.97 28.43
N PRO A 181 -2.24 1.87 28.85
CA PRO A 181 -1.10 1.32 28.15
C PRO A 181 -1.46 0.74 26.77
N GLY A 182 -0.51 0.79 25.84
CA GLY A 182 -0.65 0.21 24.52
C GLY A 182 -1.73 0.89 23.68
N MET A 183 -2.52 0.06 22.99
CA MET A 183 -3.55 0.53 22.05
C MET A 183 -4.79 1.14 22.73
N PHE A 184 -5.07 0.81 23.99
CA PHE A 184 -6.26 1.27 24.69
C PHE A 184 -6.25 2.76 25.04
N GLY A 185 -5.08 3.39 25.04
CA GLY A 185 -4.93 4.85 25.21
C GLY A 185 -4.98 5.63 23.90
N ILE A 186 -5.25 4.97 22.75
CA ILE A 186 -5.18 5.57 21.41
C ILE A 186 -6.57 5.57 20.77
N SER A 187 -6.94 6.70 20.19
CA SER A 187 -8.16 6.88 19.40
C SER A 187 -7.82 7.29 17.97
N SER A 188 -8.76 7.09 17.06
CA SER A 188 -8.63 7.48 15.65
C SER A 188 -9.62 8.58 15.33
N PHE A 189 -9.19 9.55 14.53
CA PHE A 189 -9.98 10.73 14.16
C PHE A 189 -10.00 10.90 12.65
N LEU A 190 -11.17 11.23 12.11
CA LEU A 190 -11.34 11.70 10.74
C LEU A 190 -11.06 13.21 10.71
N VAL A 191 -9.94 13.59 10.12
CA VAL A 191 -9.48 14.99 10.10
C VAL A 191 -9.42 15.49 8.66
N PRO A 192 -10.37 16.35 8.22
CA PRO A 192 -10.30 16.98 6.92
C PRO A 192 -9.03 17.82 6.76
N SER A 193 -8.48 17.87 5.55
CA SER A 193 -7.27 18.67 5.27
C SER A 193 -7.47 20.19 5.50
N THR A 194 -8.71 20.65 5.48
CA THR A 194 -9.11 22.03 5.75
C THR A 194 -9.22 22.37 7.23
N THR A 195 -8.97 21.41 8.14
CA THR A 195 -9.07 21.62 9.59
C THR A 195 -8.07 22.67 10.05
N LYS A 196 -8.58 23.71 10.76
CA LYS A 196 -7.72 24.76 11.30
C LYS A 196 -6.73 24.19 12.29
N GLY A 197 -5.45 24.55 12.15
CA GLY A 197 -4.36 24.02 12.96
C GLY A 197 -3.68 22.79 12.33
N LEU A 198 -4.15 22.29 11.18
CA LEU A 198 -3.48 21.28 10.41
C LEU A 198 -2.59 21.92 9.36
N THR A 199 -1.33 21.50 9.27
CA THR A 199 -0.36 21.92 8.25
C THR A 199 0.26 20.70 7.62
N ILE A 200 0.40 20.71 6.30
CA ILE A 200 0.97 19.61 5.51
C ILE A 200 2.27 20.09 4.88
N GLU A 201 3.34 19.34 5.07
CA GLU A 201 4.62 19.58 4.42
C GLU A 201 4.98 18.40 3.50
N ARG A 202 5.52 18.71 2.32
CA ARG A 202 5.99 17.69 1.38
C ARG A 202 7.25 17.04 1.90
N GLY A 203 7.34 15.71 1.76
CA GLY A 203 8.56 14.98 2.02
C GLY A 203 9.61 15.18 0.92
N PRO A 204 10.90 14.92 1.22
CA PRO A 204 11.96 14.94 0.24
C PRO A 204 11.80 13.87 -0.84
N ALA A 205 12.58 13.97 -1.94
CA ALA A 205 12.57 13.01 -3.02
C ALA A 205 12.95 11.60 -2.54
N LYS A 206 12.27 10.59 -3.06
CA LYS A 206 12.52 9.18 -2.75
C LYS A 206 13.32 8.49 -3.85
N ALA A 207 14.08 7.47 -3.48
CA ALA A 207 14.78 6.61 -4.43
C ALA A 207 13.81 5.68 -5.20
N GLY A 208 12.71 5.24 -4.56
CA GLY A 208 11.70 4.38 -5.15
C GLY A 208 10.28 4.82 -4.80
N LEU A 209 9.28 4.26 -5.48
CA LEU A 209 7.87 4.67 -5.41
C LEU A 209 7.74 6.19 -5.60
N ARG A 210 8.44 6.74 -6.58
CA ARG A 210 8.63 8.20 -6.75
C ARG A 210 7.31 8.93 -6.95
N ASN A 211 6.35 8.32 -7.64
CA ASN A 211 5.01 8.87 -7.88
C ASN A 211 4.00 8.62 -6.74
N ALA A 212 4.42 8.03 -5.59
CA ALA A 212 3.60 8.02 -4.38
C ALA A 212 3.80 9.33 -3.62
N PRO A 213 2.80 10.21 -3.53
CA PRO A 213 2.90 11.43 -2.72
C PRO A 213 3.11 11.09 -1.24
N TRP A 214 3.96 11.85 -0.54
CA TRP A 214 4.19 11.65 0.89
C TRP A 214 4.65 12.94 1.56
N GLY A 215 4.49 13.01 2.88
CA GLY A 215 4.88 14.19 3.62
C GLY A 215 4.75 14.04 5.13
N SER A 216 4.83 15.16 5.83
CA SER A 216 4.49 15.30 7.24
C SER A 216 3.18 16.05 7.43
N VAL A 217 2.53 15.78 8.57
CA VAL A 217 1.29 16.43 8.99
C VAL A 217 1.49 16.93 10.41
N ARG A 218 1.50 18.24 10.56
CA ARG A 218 1.58 18.90 11.87
C ARG A 218 0.18 19.34 12.31
N LEU A 219 -0.13 19.04 13.56
CA LEU A 219 -1.38 19.43 14.21
C LEU A 219 -1.03 20.33 15.39
N ASP A 220 -1.53 21.56 15.35
CA ASP A 220 -1.37 22.57 16.40
C ASP A 220 -2.75 22.91 16.94
N ARG A 221 -3.17 22.20 18.00
CA ARG A 221 -4.50 22.29 18.60
C ARG A 221 -5.63 22.21 17.54
N ALA A 222 -5.46 21.32 16.56
CA ALA A 222 -6.43 21.11 15.50
C ALA A 222 -7.76 20.65 16.10
N LEU A 223 -8.80 21.46 15.96
CA LEU A 223 -10.12 21.18 16.54
C LEU A 223 -10.90 20.21 15.65
N VAL A 224 -11.26 19.06 16.20
CA VAL A 224 -11.99 17.99 15.52
C VAL A 224 -13.28 17.70 16.29
N PRO A 225 -14.45 17.76 15.65
CA PRO A 225 -15.73 17.46 16.31
C PRO A 225 -15.79 16.04 16.88
N LYS A 226 -16.60 15.82 17.92
CA LYS A 226 -16.82 14.47 18.50
C LYS A 226 -17.35 13.47 17.46
N SER A 227 -18.14 13.94 16.50
CA SER A 227 -18.67 13.15 15.39
C SER A 227 -17.59 12.57 14.48
N ASN A 228 -16.36 13.11 14.51
CA ASN A 228 -15.23 12.63 13.71
C ASN A 228 -14.36 11.59 14.46
N LEU A 229 -14.72 11.21 15.68
CA LEU A 229 -14.07 10.09 16.39
C LEU A 229 -14.44 8.78 15.70
N LEU A 230 -13.46 8.11 15.11
CA LEU A 230 -13.64 6.85 14.38
C LEU A 230 -13.46 5.66 15.32
N GLY A 231 -14.47 4.80 15.45
CA GLY A 231 -14.42 3.58 16.25
C GLY A 231 -14.51 3.78 17.76
N GLY A 232 -14.84 5.00 18.21
CA GLY A 232 -15.00 5.33 19.63
C GLY A 232 -13.70 5.63 20.38
N LEU A 233 -13.83 6.11 21.60
CA LEU A 233 -12.71 6.47 22.47
C LEU A 233 -11.91 5.19 22.85
N GLY A 234 -10.58 5.22 22.69
CA GLY A 234 -9.72 4.04 22.89
C GLY A 234 -9.78 2.99 21.79
N GLY A 235 -10.61 3.20 20.74
CA GLY A 235 -10.78 2.26 19.63
C GLY A 235 -9.72 2.33 18.53
N GLY A 236 -8.73 3.22 18.65
CA GLY A 236 -7.71 3.44 17.60
C GLY A 236 -6.89 2.20 17.24
N GLY A 237 -6.66 1.32 18.22
CA GLY A 237 -5.97 0.06 17.96
C GLY A 237 -6.73 -0.89 17.03
N ALA A 238 -8.06 -0.97 17.16
CA ALA A 238 -8.90 -1.79 16.28
C ALA A 238 -8.94 -1.21 14.85
N VAL A 239 -9.04 0.12 14.72
CA VAL A 239 -8.97 0.81 13.42
C VAL A 239 -7.63 0.53 12.74
N PHE A 240 -6.52 0.67 13.46
CA PHE A 240 -5.18 0.41 12.94
C PHE A 240 -5.00 -1.06 12.52
N GLN A 241 -5.44 -2.01 13.33
CA GLN A 241 -5.31 -3.43 13.01
C GLN A 241 -6.13 -3.82 11.77
N SER A 242 -7.38 -3.33 11.67
CA SER A 242 -8.24 -3.55 10.49
C SER A 242 -7.59 -3.00 9.22
N SER A 243 -7.10 -1.76 9.29
CA SER A 243 -6.35 -1.13 8.19
C SER A 243 -5.13 -1.96 7.78
N MET A 244 -4.31 -2.39 8.75
CA MET A 244 -3.07 -3.14 8.47
C MET A 244 -3.30 -4.51 7.82
N ARG A 245 -4.41 -5.20 8.09
CA ARG A 245 -4.74 -6.46 7.40
C ARG A 245 -4.93 -6.23 5.90
N TRP A 246 -5.76 -5.27 5.54
CA TRP A 246 -6.04 -4.91 4.15
C TRP A 246 -4.80 -4.34 3.45
N GLU A 247 -4.10 -3.44 4.11
CA GLU A 247 -2.92 -2.78 3.59
C GLU A 247 -1.77 -3.75 3.31
N ARG A 248 -1.47 -4.66 4.26
CA ARG A 248 -0.40 -5.65 4.09
C ARG A 248 -0.65 -6.65 2.96
N CYS A 249 -1.89 -6.97 2.66
CA CYS A 249 -2.23 -7.82 1.52
C CYS A 249 -2.35 -6.99 0.23
N GLY A 250 -3.20 -5.96 0.24
CA GLY A 250 -3.54 -5.18 -0.95
C GLY A 250 -2.36 -4.45 -1.57
N LEU A 251 -1.56 -3.73 -0.76
CA LEU A 251 -0.38 -3.02 -1.26
C LEU A 251 0.73 -3.97 -1.74
N PHE A 252 0.87 -5.12 -1.10
CA PHE A 252 1.92 -6.07 -1.45
C PHE A 252 1.61 -6.86 -2.73
N ALA A 253 0.36 -6.87 -3.20
CA ALA A 253 0.00 -7.34 -4.53
C ALA A 253 0.65 -6.51 -5.66
N ILE A 254 0.93 -5.22 -5.42
CA ILE A 254 1.69 -4.36 -6.34
C ILE A 254 3.10 -4.92 -6.54
N ALA A 255 3.78 -5.31 -5.46
CA ALA A 255 5.11 -5.90 -5.54
C ALA A 255 5.11 -7.21 -6.33
N LEU A 256 4.08 -8.07 -6.17
CA LEU A 256 3.93 -9.30 -6.97
C LEU A 256 3.82 -8.99 -8.47
N GLY A 257 3.00 -7.99 -8.83
CA GLY A 257 2.86 -7.55 -10.21
C GLY A 257 4.17 -7.00 -10.80
N ALA A 258 4.87 -6.14 -10.05
CA ALA A 258 6.16 -5.59 -10.43
C ALA A 258 7.24 -6.69 -10.56
N MET A 259 7.29 -7.66 -9.63
CA MET A 259 8.16 -8.85 -9.74
C MET A 259 7.87 -9.64 -11.03
N ARG A 260 6.59 -9.81 -11.38
CA ARG A 260 6.20 -10.53 -12.60
C ARG A 260 6.66 -9.81 -13.85
N LYS A 261 6.52 -8.47 -13.89
CA LYS A 261 7.02 -7.65 -15.00
C LYS A 261 8.54 -7.75 -15.12
N SER A 262 9.28 -7.51 -14.02
CA SER A 262 10.74 -7.59 -14.00
C SER A 262 11.25 -8.98 -14.40
N PHE A 263 10.58 -10.05 -13.95
CA PHE A 263 10.89 -11.41 -14.39
C PHE A 263 10.75 -11.60 -15.90
N GLY A 264 9.68 -11.05 -16.50
CA GLY A 264 9.49 -11.05 -17.97
C GLY A 264 10.60 -10.30 -18.70
N ASP A 265 11.00 -9.13 -18.21
CA ASP A 265 12.09 -8.32 -18.77
C ASP A 265 13.43 -9.08 -18.68
N CYS A 266 13.72 -9.74 -17.54
CA CYS A 266 14.91 -10.58 -17.38
C CYS A 266 14.91 -11.76 -18.35
N LEU A 267 13.77 -12.46 -18.50
CA LEU A 267 13.66 -13.57 -19.47
C LEU A 267 13.95 -13.11 -20.90
N ALA A 268 13.40 -11.97 -21.30
CA ALA A 268 13.66 -11.40 -22.63
C ALA A 268 15.16 -11.07 -22.77
N HIS A 269 15.75 -10.41 -21.78
CA HIS A 269 17.17 -10.02 -21.81
C HIS A 269 18.09 -11.24 -21.94
N VAL A 270 17.96 -12.27 -21.12
CA VAL A 270 18.88 -13.42 -21.12
C VAL A 270 18.76 -14.30 -22.36
N ARG A 271 17.61 -14.25 -23.08
CA ARG A 271 17.41 -14.94 -24.35
C ARG A 271 18.14 -14.26 -25.51
N HIS A 272 18.20 -12.92 -25.49
CA HIS A 272 18.75 -12.13 -26.60
C HIS A 272 20.22 -11.73 -26.40
N ARG A 273 20.65 -11.51 -25.14
CA ARG A 273 22.02 -11.13 -24.82
C ARG A 273 22.96 -12.30 -24.98
N THR A 274 24.00 -12.14 -25.81
CA THR A 274 25.02 -13.17 -26.06
C THR A 274 26.34 -12.79 -25.41
N GLN A 275 26.95 -13.72 -24.69
CA GLN A 275 28.32 -13.67 -24.18
C GLN A 275 28.98 -15.05 -24.32
N PHE A 276 30.30 -15.07 -24.47
CA PHE A 276 31.08 -16.33 -24.70
C PHE A 276 30.51 -17.19 -25.85
N GLY A 277 29.99 -16.51 -26.89
CA GLY A 277 29.48 -17.14 -28.11
C GLY A 277 28.10 -17.82 -28.02
N LYS A 278 27.38 -17.64 -26.90
CA LYS A 278 26.03 -18.21 -26.65
C LYS A 278 25.11 -17.27 -25.89
N PRO A 279 23.78 -17.43 -25.98
CA PRO A 279 22.83 -16.68 -25.15
C PRO A 279 23.12 -16.83 -23.67
N LEU A 280 22.85 -15.79 -22.86
CA LEU A 280 23.08 -15.83 -21.43
C LEU A 280 22.33 -16.97 -20.74
N VAL A 281 21.12 -17.29 -21.19
CA VAL A 281 20.28 -18.35 -20.63
C VAL A 281 20.92 -19.73 -20.70
N ASP A 282 21.86 -19.96 -21.61
CA ASP A 282 22.61 -21.23 -21.74
C ASP A 282 23.73 -21.38 -20.69
N ASN A 283 23.85 -20.39 -19.79
CA ASN A 283 24.77 -20.49 -18.65
C ASN A 283 23.99 -20.95 -17.41
N ASP A 284 24.45 -22.02 -16.77
CA ASP A 284 23.79 -22.65 -15.62
C ASP A 284 23.56 -21.69 -14.45
N VAL A 285 24.48 -20.75 -14.20
CA VAL A 285 24.34 -19.74 -13.15
C VAL A 285 23.18 -18.79 -13.47
N VAL A 286 23.05 -18.39 -14.73
CA VAL A 286 21.94 -17.53 -15.22
C VAL A 286 20.63 -18.30 -15.14
N ALA A 287 20.60 -19.54 -15.60
CA ALA A 287 19.41 -20.41 -15.54
C ALA A 287 18.94 -20.60 -14.09
N ARG A 288 19.87 -20.82 -13.16
CA ARG A 288 19.59 -20.92 -11.72
C ARG A 288 19.00 -19.59 -11.17
N SER A 289 19.56 -18.43 -11.54
CA SER A 289 19.06 -17.14 -11.10
C SER A 289 17.61 -16.90 -11.54
N ILE A 290 17.30 -17.18 -12.80
CA ILE A 290 15.93 -17.12 -13.36
C ILE A 290 14.97 -18.06 -12.61
N ALA A 291 15.38 -19.30 -12.35
CA ALA A 291 14.57 -20.27 -11.61
C ALA A 291 14.26 -19.78 -10.18
N LEU A 292 15.26 -19.22 -9.48
CA LEU A 292 15.07 -18.64 -8.13
C LEU A 292 14.15 -17.43 -8.14
N MET A 293 14.27 -16.53 -9.14
CA MET A 293 13.34 -15.38 -9.28
C MET A 293 11.89 -15.88 -9.43
N LYS A 294 11.67 -16.90 -10.24
CA LYS A 294 10.33 -17.48 -10.42
C LYS A 294 9.82 -18.15 -9.15
N THR A 295 10.65 -18.92 -8.46
CA THR A 295 10.28 -19.59 -7.22
C THR A 295 9.87 -18.60 -6.14
N ARG A 296 10.64 -17.51 -5.95
CA ARG A 296 10.30 -16.45 -4.98
C ARG A 296 8.97 -15.80 -5.31
N LEU A 297 8.74 -15.47 -6.59
CA LEU A 297 7.48 -14.87 -7.04
C LEU A 297 6.28 -15.77 -6.75
N GLU A 298 6.34 -17.05 -7.08
CA GLU A 298 5.22 -17.97 -6.88
C GLU A 298 4.97 -18.25 -5.38
N ALA A 299 6.04 -18.47 -4.61
CA ALA A 299 5.90 -18.67 -3.16
C ALA A 299 5.32 -17.42 -2.47
N ALA A 300 5.82 -16.23 -2.82
CA ALA A 300 5.29 -14.96 -2.30
C ALA A 300 3.82 -14.78 -2.64
N ARG A 301 3.45 -15.10 -3.88
CA ARG A 301 2.06 -15.01 -4.36
C ARG A 301 1.13 -15.98 -3.60
N LEU A 302 1.54 -17.23 -3.44
CA LEU A 302 0.74 -18.23 -2.73
C LEU A 302 0.50 -17.82 -1.27
N LEU A 303 1.54 -17.38 -0.55
CA LEU A 303 1.42 -16.95 0.84
C LEU A 303 0.52 -15.72 0.97
N LEU A 304 0.67 -14.73 0.09
CA LEU A 304 -0.10 -13.49 0.19
C LEU A 304 -1.59 -13.69 -0.13
N TYR A 305 -1.91 -14.50 -1.14
CA TYR A 305 -3.30 -14.79 -1.50
C TYR A 305 -3.98 -15.71 -0.51
N ASP A 306 -3.26 -16.63 0.11
CA ASP A 306 -3.79 -17.48 1.18
C ASP A 306 -4.18 -16.65 2.40
N ALA A 307 -3.28 -15.76 2.86
CA ALA A 307 -3.56 -14.83 3.95
C ALA A 307 -4.75 -13.88 3.65
N ALA A 308 -4.88 -13.42 2.39
CA ALA A 308 -5.98 -12.56 1.99
C ALA A 308 -7.32 -13.31 1.90
N ALA A 309 -7.30 -14.57 1.44
CA ALA A 309 -8.51 -15.40 1.39
C ALA A 309 -9.10 -15.62 2.78
N ALA A 310 -8.26 -15.86 3.79
CA ALA A 310 -8.72 -15.98 5.18
C ALA A 310 -9.41 -14.69 5.69
N ILE A 311 -8.95 -13.51 5.23
CA ILE A 311 -9.61 -12.24 5.54
C ILE A 311 -10.98 -12.15 4.85
N ASP A 312 -11.08 -12.53 3.57
CA ASP A 312 -12.33 -12.54 2.81
C ASP A 312 -13.36 -13.52 3.41
N ASP A 313 -12.89 -14.66 3.94
CA ASP A 313 -13.72 -15.68 4.60
C ASP A 313 -14.15 -15.27 6.02
N GLY A 314 -13.67 -14.13 6.55
CA GLY A 314 -13.99 -13.63 7.88
C GLY A 314 -13.18 -14.30 9.02
N GLU A 315 -12.17 -15.09 8.69
CA GLU A 315 -11.29 -15.82 9.61
C GLU A 315 -9.83 -15.37 9.49
N PRO A 316 -9.50 -14.08 9.73
CA PRO A 316 -8.16 -13.55 9.47
C PRO A 316 -7.11 -14.19 10.38
N ASP A 317 -6.05 -14.72 9.78
CA ASP A 317 -4.81 -15.11 10.48
C ASP A 317 -3.78 -13.98 10.41
N ASP A 318 -3.67 -13.19 11.48
CA ASP A 318 -2.71 -12.08 11.55
C ASP A 318 -1.25 -12.54 11.48
N ALA A 319 -0.92 -13.77 11.91
CA ALA A 319 0.42 -14.31 11.78
C ALA A 319 0.74 -14.61 10.31
N ALA A 320 -0.18 -15.25 9.59
CA ALA A 320 -0.04 -15.50 8.15
C ALA A 320 0.10 -14.19 7.35
N VAL A 321 -0.71 -13.17 7.66
CA VAL A 321 -0.61 -11.83 7.03
C VAL A 321 0.78 -11.22 7.25
N CYS A 322 1.31 -11.28 8.49
CA CYS A 322 2.63 -10.74 8.79
C CYS A 322 3.74 -11.51 8.06
N LEU A 323 3.69 -12.83 8.05
CA LEU A 323 4.69 -13.68 7.37
C LEU A 323 4.65 -13.49 5.86
N ALA A 324 3.44 -13.44 5.27
CA ALA A 324 3.28 -13.20 3.83
C ALA A 324 3.87 -11.85 3.42
N LYS A 325 3.52 -10.77 4.17
CA LYS A 325 4.08 -9.42 3.95
C LYS A 325 5.60 -9.42 4.00
N ALA A 326 6.18 -10.03 5.03
CA ALA A 326 7.64 -10.08 5.21
C ALA A 326 8.29 -10.80 4.03
N TYR A 327 7.78 -11.98 3.67
CA TYR A 327 8.31 -12.80 2.58
C TYR A 327 8.20 -12.11 1.21
N VAL A 328 7.08 -11.43 0.91
CA VAL A 328 6.94 -10.66 -0.34
C VAL A 328 7.98 -9.55 -0.42
N GLY A 329 8.15 -8.75 0.66
CA GLY A 329 9.11 -7.64 0.67
C GLY A 329 10.56 -8.10 0.48
N GLU A 330 10.97 -9.18 1.14
CA GLU A 330 12.31 -9.76 0.97
C GLU A 330 12.51 -10.36 -0.43
N SER A 331 11.52 -11.10 -0.91
CA SER A 331 11.56 -11.74 -2.24
C SER A 331 11.63 -10.71 -3.37
N ALA A 332 10.90 -9.60 -3.24
CA ALA A 332 10.90 -8.52 -4.22
C ALA A 332 12.28 -7.86 -4.33
N VAL A 333 12.92 -7.56 -3.20
CA VAL A 333 14.28 -6.99 -3.18
C VAL A 333 15.31 -8.00 -3.72
N ALA A 334 15.23 -9.28 -3.31
CA ALA A 334 16.12 -10.33 -3.82
C ALA A 334 15.99 -10.51 -5.34
N ASN A 335 14.77 -10.39 -5.88
CA ASN A 335 14.55 -10.43 -7.33
C ASN A 335 15.07 -9.15 -8.01
N GLY A 336 15.02 -7.99 -7.34
CA GLY A 336 15.60 -6.75 -7.86
C GLY A 336 17.13 -6.82 -7.99
N LEU A 337 17.81 -7.35 -6.98
CA LEU A 337 19.25 -7.59 -7.03
C LEU A 337 19.63 -8.59 -8.14
N ALA A 338 18.89 -9.69 -8.25
CA ALA A 338 19.10 -10.66 -9.32
C ALA A 338 18.88 -10.05 -10.72
N ALA A 339 17.89 -9.16 -10.87
CA ALA A 339 17.67 -8.45 -12.13
C ALA A 339 18.86 -7.56 -12.49
N GLN A 340 19.39 -6.78 -11.54
CA GLN A 340 20.60 -5.96 -11.78
C GLN A 340 21.80 -6.79 -12.22
N GLU A 341 22.06 -7.93 -11.55
CA GLU A 341 23.13 -8.84 -11.90
C GLU A 341 22.97 -9.40 -13.33
N LEU A 342 21.75 -9.79 -13.71
CA LEU A 342 21.45 -10.31 -15.05
C LEU A 342 21.65 -9.28 -16.15
N PHE A 343 21.31 -8.01 -15.90
CA PHE A 343 21.53 -6.92 -16.83
C PHE A 343 22.99 -6.41 -16.87
N GLY A 344 23.81 -6.79 -15.86
CA GLY A 344 25.21 -6.37 -15.74
C GLY A 344 25.34 -4.85 -15.60
N ALA A 345 26.34 -4.25 -16.27
CA ALA A 345 26.56 -2.81 -16.20
C ALA A 345 25.34 -1.96 -16.62
N ALA A 346 24.52 -2.44 -17.56
CA ALA A 346 23.28 -1.76 -17.91
C ALA A 346 22.24 -1.79 -16.77
N GLY A 347 22.32 -2.77 -15.87
CA GLY A 347 21.44 -2.92 -14.73
C GLY A 347 21.60 -1.86 -13.63
N VAL A 348 22.73 -1.12 -13.62
CA VAL A 348 22.99 -0.08 -12.60
C VAL A 348 22.74 1.36 -13.10
N LEU A 349 22.32 1.50 -14.36
CA LEU A 349 21.94 2.81 -14.89
C LEU A 349 20.62 3.28 -14.23
N GLU A 350 20.52 4.56 -13.93
CA GLU A 350 19.34 5.14 -13.28
C GLU A 350 18.03 4.84 -14.02
N GLN A 351 18.08 4.84 -15.36
CA GLN A 351 16.93 4.59 -16.23
C GLN A 351 16.72 3.10 -16.56
N SER A 352 17.55 2.22 -16.03
CA SER A 352 17.37 0.78 -16.23
C SER A 352 16.11 0.27 -15.54
N SER A 353 15.35 -0.57 -16.22
CA SER A 353 14.18 -1.24 -15.63
C SER A 353 14.56 -2.06 -14.39
N ALA A 354 15.77 -2.61 -14.33
CA ALA A 354 16.28 -3.35 -13.17
C ALA A 354 16.53 -2.42 -11.96
N THR A 355 17.15 -1.24 -12.18
CA THR A 355 17.39 -0.24 -11.13
C THR A 355 16.09 0.35 -10.62
N ILE A 356 15.18 0.75 -11.52
CA ILE A 356 13.87 1.29 -11.16
C ILE A 356 13.10 0.26 -10.34
N PHE A 357 13.04 -0.99 -10.81
CA PHE A 357 12.36 -2.07 -10.09
C PHE A 357 12.95 -2.28 -8.69
N LEU A 358 14.29 -2.40 -8.55
CA LEU A 358 14.92 -2.59 -7.24
C LEU A 358 14.58 -1.43 -6.30
N ASN A 359 14.72 -0.19 -6.76
CA ASN A 359 14.44 1.00 -5.97
C ASN A 359 12.99 1.04 -5.51
N ASP A 360 12.02 0.68 -6.36
CA ASP A 360 10.62 0.63 -6.03
C ASP A 360 10.30 -0.50 -5.02
N MET A 361 11.10 -1.58 -4.99
CA MET A 361 10.88 -2.70 -4.08
C MET A 361 11.53 -2.51 -2.70
N LEU A 362 12.58 -1.70 -2.57
CA LEU A 362 13.23 -1.42 -1.28
C LEU A 362 12.24 -0.94 -0.20
N PRO A 363 11.30 -0.02 -0.48
CA PRO A 363 10.31 0.40 0.50
C PRO A 363 9.43 -0.73 1.05
N PHE A 364 9.15 -1.78 0.29
CA PHE A 364 8.29 -2.89 0.74
C PHE A 364 8.86 -3.68 1.93
N ARG A 365 10.14 -3.51 2.26
CA ARG A 365 10.72 -4.06 3.50
C ARG A 365 10.33 -3.25 4.74
N VAL A 366 9.98 -1.98 4.61
CA VAL A 366 9.71 -1.07 5.73
C VAL A 366 8.26 -0.58 5.80
N LEU A 367 7.55 -0.53 4.67
CA LEU A 367 6.14 -0.12 4.60
C LEU A 367 5.24 -1.06 5.41
N SER A 368 4.13 -0.53 5.95
CA SER A 368 3.10 -1.29 6.71
C SER A 368 3.69 -2.12 7.87
N GLY A 369 4.77 -1.59 8.46
CA GLY A 369 5.59 -2.22 9.49
C GLY A 369 6.81 -2.97 8.93
N ALA A 370 8.00 -2.65 9.46
CA ALA A 370 9.27 -3.24 9.02
C ALA A 370 9.25 -4.78 9.10
N THR A 371 10.00 -5.43 8.20
CA THR A 371 10.07 -6.90 8.07
C THR A 371 10.32 -7.60 9.42
N ASP A 372 11.31 -7.14 10.20
CA ASP A 372 11.63 -7.74 11.50
C ASP A 372 10.50 -7.57 12.53
N VAL A 373 9.74 -6.46 12.44
CA VAL A 373 8.55 -6.25 13.26
C VAL A 373 7.46 -7.26 12.91
N GLN A 374 7.30 -7.59 11.61
CA GLN A 374 6.32 -8.60 11.18
C GLN A 374 6.69 -9.98 11.72
N TYR A 375 7.95 -10.40 11.63
CA TYR A 375 8.42 -11.66 12.22
C TYR A 375 8.19 -11.69 13.73
N LYS A 376 8.48 -10.60 14.45
CA LYS A 376 8.24 -10.50 15.90
C LYS A 376 6.75 -10.63 16.24
N ILE A 377 5.86 -9.99 15.46
CA ILE A 377 4.40 -10.07 15.67
C ILE A 377 3.93 -11.50 15.41
N ALA A 378 4.29 -12.08 14.25
CA ALA A 378 3.90 -13.43 13.87
C ALA A 378 4.34 -14.46 14.91
N THR A 379 5.61 -14.40 15.36
CA THR A 379 6.13 -15.30 16.40
C THR A 379 5.33 -15.21 17.70
N ARG A 380 4.99 -14.00 18.15
CA ARG A 380 4.18 -13.80 19.36
C ARG A 380 2.78 -14.38 19.22
N LEU A 381 2.16 -14.26 18.03
CA LEU A 381 0.84 -14.81 17.78
C LEU A 381 0.87 -16.34 17.74
N MET A 382 1.85 -16.94 17.07
CA MET A 382 2.03 -18.40 17.04
C MET A 382 2.28 -19.00 18.43
N LEU A 383 3.11 -18.35 19.28
CA LEU A 383 3.35 -18.80 20.64
C LEU A 383 2.10 -18.73 21.54
N ARG A 384 1.16 -17.83 21.26
CA ARG A 384 -0.12 -17.76 21.98
C ARG A 384 -1.09 -18.85 21.54
N ALA A 385 -1.05 -19.23 20.28
CA ALA A 385 -1.89 -20.30 19.71
C ALA A 385 -1.41 -21.71 20.10
N HIS A 386 -0.12 -21.85 20.43
CA HIS A 386 0.52 -23.11 20.85
C HIS A 386 1.23 -22.90 22.21
N PRO A 387 0.47 -22.81 23.32
CA PRO A 387 1.02 -22.55 24.68
C PRO A 387 1.90 -23.69 25.22
#